data_cbbcc97d7562349226d76e039d627e43
#
_entry.id   cbbcc97d7562349226d76e039d627e43
#
_cell.length_a   1.000
_cell.length_b   1.000
_cell.length_c   1.000
_cell.angle_alpha   90.00
_cell.angle_beta   90.00
_cell.angle_gamma   90.00
#
_symmetry.space_group_name_H-M   'P 1'
#
loop_
_entity.id
_entity.type
_entity.pdbx_description
1 polymer ?
#
loop_
_entity_poly.entity_id
_entity_poly.type
_entity_poly.pdbx_seq_one_letter_code
_entity_poly.pdbx_strand_id
1 'polypeptide(L)' 'SEVYYFIAGRGVMKVEDESVAVEAGSVIYVPPGAKQSLVNNGTAPIEFLCLVDPAWTAEDEAVGG' A
#
# COMPACT_ATOMS: atom_id res chain seq x y z
N SER A 1 3.77 7.99 -4.02
CA SER A 1 2.58 7.17 -3.77
C SER A 1 2.96 5.71 -3.66
N GLU A 2 2.09 4.93 -3.03
CA GLU A 2 2.32 3.52 -2.81
C GLU A 2 1.08 2.74 -3.20
N VAL A 3 1.32 1.53 -3.70
CA VAL A 3 0.24 0.61 -4.00
C VAL A 3 0.51 -0.69 -3.26
N TYR A 4 -0.44 -1.10 -2.44
CA TYR A 4 -0.33 -2.34 -1.70
C TYR A 4 -1.21 -3.39 -2.36
N TYR A 5 -0.61 -4.53 -2.65
CA TYR A 5 -1.33 -5.68 -3.19
C TYR A 5 -1.23 -6.81 -2.17
N PHE A 6 -2.35 -7.20 -1.62
CA PHE A 6 -2.37 -8.20 -0.55
C PHE A 6 -2.45 -9.60 -1.12
N ILE A 7 -1.53 -10.45 -0.69
CA ILE A 7 -1.39 -11.81 -1.22
C ILE A 7 -2.05 -12.81 -0.29
N ALA A 8 -1.89 -12.64 1.01
CA ALA A 8 -2.40 -13.60 1.97
C ALA A 8 -2.72 -12.91 3.29
N GLY A 9 -3.60 -13.50 4.06
CA GLY A 9 -4.00 -12.97 5.35
C GLY A 9 -5.12 -11.97 5.21
N ARG A 10 -5.47 -11.36 6.33
CA ARG A 10 -6.49 -10.34 6.33
C ARG A 10 -6.22 -9.34 7.45
N GLY A 11 -6.69 -8.14 7.27
CA GLY A 11 -6.50 -7.11 8.27
C GLY A 11 -7.29 -5.87 7.92
N VAL A 12 -6.90 -4.77 8.54
CA VAL A 12 -7.51 -3.48 8.28
C VAL A 12 -6.40 -2.51 7.92
N MET A 13 -6.51 -1.91 6.76
CA MET A 13 -5.60 -0.87 6.32
C MET A 13 -6.23 0.47 6.58
N LYS A 14 -5.51 1.32 7.28
CA LYS A 14 -6.01 2.67 7.55
C LYS A 14 -5.18 3.66 6.76
N VAL A 15 -5.86 4.46 5.96
CA VAL A 15 -5.23 5.52 5.17
C VAL A 15 -5.92 6.80 5.57
N GLU A 16 -5.18 7.69 6.21
CA GLU A 16 -5.71 8.89 6.80
C GLU A 16 -6.82 8.53 7.77
N ASP A 17 -8.03 9.00 7.56
CA ASP A 17 -9.14 8.72 8.46
C ASP A 17 -10.00 7.55 8.00
N GLU A 18 -9.62 6.90 6.91
CA GLU A 18 -10.41 5.82 6.36
C GLU A 18 -9.83 4.47 6.69
N SER A 19 -10.70 3.54 7.08
CA SER A 19 -10.30 2.18 7.38
C SER A 19 -10.95 1.25 6.36
N VAL A 20 -10.14 0.36 5.80
CA VAL A 20 -10.59 -0.56 4.78
C VAL A 20 -10.16 -1.96 5.16
N ALA A 21 -11.11 -2.89 5.14
CA ALA A 21 -10.77 -4.29 5.35
C ALA A 21 -10.01 -4.80 4.13
N VAL A 22 -8.93 -5.50 4.37
CA VAL A 22 -8.11 -6.05 3.28
C VAL A 22 -7.95 -7.54 3.45
N GLU A 23 -7.80 -8.23 2.33
CA GLU A 23 -7.60 -9.67 2.31
C GLU A 23 -6.87 -10.01 1.01
N ALA A 24 -6.64 -11.29 0.79
CA ALA A 24 -5.95 -11.72 -0.42
C ALA A 24 -6.69 -11.17 -1.64
N GLY A 25 -5.96 -10.50 -2.51
CA GLY A 25 -6.51 -9.88 -3.70
C GLY A 25 -6.85 -8.41 -3.56
N SER A 26 -6.81 -7.87 -2.34
CA SER A 26 -7.09 -6.45 -2.14
C SER A 26 -5.95 -5.60 -2.69
N VAL A 27 -6.32 -4.45 -3.24
CA VAL A 27 -5.36 -3.47 -3.74
C VAL A 27 -5.69 -2.13 -3.12
N ILE A 28 -4.70 -1.53 -2.47
CA ILE A 28 -4.90 -0.25 -1.79
C ILE A 28 -3.91 0.76 -2.35
N TYR A 29 -4.41 1.88 -2.78
CA TYR A 29 -3.59 2.99 -3.24
C TYR A 29 -3.41 4.00 -2.11
N VAL A 30 -2.18 4.37 -1.83
CA VAL A 30 -1.88 5.37 -0.81
C VAL A 30 -1.24 6.57 -1.50
N PRO A 31 -1.94 7.69 -1.51
CA PRO A 31 -1.39 8.88 -2.15
C PRO A 31 -0.18 9.43 -1.39
N PRO A 32 0.64 10.23 -2.06
CA PRO A 32 1.82 10.80 -1.40
C PRO A 32 1.44 11.59 -0.17
N GLY A 33 2.20 11.41 0.88
CA GLY A 33 2.00 12.16 2.10
C GLY A 33 0.89 11.66 3.02
N ALA A 34 0.13 10.66 2.57
CA ALA A 34 -0.95 10.15 3.40
C ALA A 34 -0.39 9.26 4.51
N LYS A 35 -0.97 9.37 5.68
CA LYS A 35 -0.59 8.52 6.80
C LYS A 35 -1.28 7.18 6.64
N GLN A 36 -0.55 6.11 6.95
CA GLN A 36 -1.09 4.78 6.77
C GLN A 36 -0.67 3.87 7.90
N SER A 37 -1.50 2.89 8.17
CA SER A 37 -1.16 1.84 9.11
C SER A 37 -1.91 0.58 8.71
N LEU A 38 -1.35 -0.56 9.12
CA LEU A 38 -1.94 -1.85 8.80
C LEU A 38 -2.06 -2.64 10.09
N VAL A 39 -3.24 -3.14 10.36
CA VAL A 39 -3.49 -3.94 11.55
C VAL A 39 -3.88 -5.34 11.11
N ASN A 40 -3.16 -6.33 11.64
CA ASN A 40 -3.49 -7.72 11.38
C ASN A 40 -4.52 -8.16 12.42
N ASN A 41 -5.75 -8.33 11.98
CA ASN A 41 -6.80 -8.78 12.88
C ASN A 41 -7.18 -10.23 12.61
N GLY A 42 -6.37 -10.93 11.83
CA GLY A 42 -6.58 -12.36 11.59
C GLY A 42 -5.65 -13.19 12.43
N THR A 43 -5.60 -14.48 12.13
CA THR A 43 -4.75 -15.42 12.87
C THR A 43 -3.51 -15.81 12.10
N ALA A 44 -3.41 -15.39 10.85
CA ALA A 44 -2.27 -15.71 10.00
C ALA A 44 -1.53 -14.43 9.64
N PRO A 45 -0.25 -14.55 9.29
CA PRO A 45 0.51 -13.36 8.85
C PRO A 45 -0.11 -12.76 7.60
N ILE A 46 0.02 -11.45 7.47
CA ILE A 46 -0.39 -10.76 6.26
C ILE A 46 0.81 -10.69 5.34
N GLU A 47 0.62 -11.11 4.09
CA GLU A 47 1.66 -11.00 3.08
C GLU A 47 1.18 -10.04 2.01
N PHE A 48 2.04 -9.14 1.63
CA PHE A 48 1.67 -8.15 0.64
C PHE A 48 2.90 -7.65 -0.11
N LEU A 49 2.64 -7.10 -1.28
CA LEU A 49 3.64 -6.39 -2.06
C LEU A 49 3.35 -4.92 -1.97
N CYS A 50 4.40 -4.14 -1.79
CA CYS A 50 4.25 -2.70 -1.77
C CYS A 50 5.06 -2.13 -2.92
N LEU A 51 4.37 -1.52 -3.86
CA LEU A 51 5.01 -0.88 -4.99
C LEU A 51 5.09 0.59 -4.67
N VAL A 52 6.30 1.07 -4.47
CA VAL A 52 6.50 2.47 -4.18
C VAL A 52 6.80 3.15 -5.49
N ASP A 53 5.97 4.12 -5.81
CA ASP A 53 6.23 4.98 -6.93
C ASP A 53 7.41 5.86 -6.52
N PRO A 54 8.60 5.58 -6.98
CA PRO A 54 9.72 6.43 -6.61
C PRO A 54 9.35 7.78 -7.13
N ALA A 55 9.49 8.75 -6.34
CA ALA A 55 9.18 10.10 -6.70
C ALA A 55 9.70 10.37 -8.10
N TRP A 56 8.91 10.08 -9.09
CA TRP A 56 9.24 10.35 -10.45
C TRP A 56 9.35 11.85 -10.59
N THR A 57 10.53 12.31 -10.76
CA THR A 57 10.78 13.72 -10.98
C THR A 57 11.09 13.89 -12.45
N ALA A 58 11.06 15.11 -12.89
CA ALA A 58 11.43 15.39 -14.27
C ALA A 58 12.85 14.92 -14.53
N GLU A 59 13.67 14.94 -13.52
CA GLU A 59 15.05 14.50 -13.65
C GLU A 59 15.11 13.00 -13.90
N ASP A 60 14.31 12.25 -13.17
CA ASP A 60 14.29 10.82 -13.35
C ASP A 60 13.85 10.48 -14.75
N GLU A 61 12.87 11.20 -15.24
CA GLU A 61 12.41 10.98 -16.60
C GLU A 61 13.46 11.32 -17.61
N ALA A 62 14.16 12.38 -17.39
CA ALA A 62 15.19 12.80 -18.33
C ALA A 62 16.32 11.79 -18.38
N VAL A 63 16.60 11.17 -17.26
CA VAL A 63 17.71 10.23 -17.18
C VAL A 63 17.28 8.82 -17.48
N GLY A 64 16.26 8.40 -16.85
CA GLY A 64 15.90 7.00 -16.89
C GLY A 64 14.62 6.72 -17.59
N GLY A 65 13.92 7.73 -17.86
CA GLY A 65 12.67 7.42 -18.44
C GLY A 65 11.77 8.07 -18.69
#